data_9bbb771f23a7dca85345b5a9a2d3b775
#
_entry.id   9bbb771f23a7dca85345b5a9a2d3b775
#
_cell.length_a   1.000
_cell.length_b   1.000
_cell.length_c   1.000
_cell.angle_alpha   90.00
_cell.angle_beta   90.00
_cell.angle_gamma   90.00
#
_symmetry.space_group_name_H-M   'P 1'
#
loop_
_entity.id
_entity.type
_entity.pdbx_description
1 polymer ?
#
loop_
_entity_poly.entity_id
_entity_poly.type
_entity_poly.pdbx_seq_one_letter_code
_entity_poly.pdbx_strand_id
1 'polypeptide(L)'
;DVLEHIEPVFLDPVLEELTTITKKVGFFTIHTGPALKFLSDGRNAHLIQEPCSWWLRKICEYFEVVHLQKSSGGFWVILEPLICRTQHC
;
A
#
# COMPACT_ATOMS: atom_id res chain seq x y z
N ASP A 1 -0.75 -1.94 -7.52
CA ASP A 1 -0.81 -3.39 -7.76
C ASP A 1 0.47 -4.12 -7.40
N VAL A 2 1.21 -3.58 -6.43
CA VAL A 2 2.48 -4.21 -6.05
C VAL A 2 2.45 -4.65 -4.59
N LEU A 3 1.88 -3.79 -3.73
CA LEU A 3 1.98 -4.01 -2.29
C LEU A 3 1.31 -5.30 -1.83
N GLU A 4 0.22 -5.70 -2.47
CA GLU A 4 -0.49 -6.92 -2.08
C GLU A 4 0.30 -8.18 -2.43
N HIS A 5 1.34 -8.08 -3.27
CA HIS A 5 2.20 -9.20 -3.64
C HIS A 5 3.42 -9.35 -2.73
N ILE A 6 3.58 -8.47 -1.76
CA ILE A 6 4.77 -8.45 -0.91
C ILE A 6 4.56 -9.37 0.28
N GLU A 7 5.61 -10.10 0.68
CA GLU A 7 5.55 -10.88 1.91
C GLU A 7 5.23 -9.94 3.07
N PRO A 8 4.26 -10.29 3.92
CA PRO A 8 3.86 -9.37 4.99
C PRO A 8 5.00 -8.87 5.86
N VAL A 9 6.01 -9.70 6.09
CA VAL A 9 7.14 -9.32 6.94
C VAL A 9 7.99 -8.20 6.30
N PHE A 10 7.89 -8.03 4.98
CA PHE A 10 8.66 -7.00 4.27
C PHE A 10 7.84 -5.75 3.97
N LEU A 11 6.56 -5.72 4.37
CA LEU A 11 5.70 -4.59 4.00
C LEU A 11 6.19 -3.28 4.62
N ASP A 12 6.51 -3.28 5.91
CA ASP A 12 6.98 -2.05 6.56
C ASP A 12 8.28 -1.52 5.94
N PRO A 13 9.31 -2.36 5.73
CA PRO A 13 10.51 -1.87 5.04
C PRO A 13 10.22 -1.29 3.66
N VAL A 14 9.31 -1.91 2.90
CA VAL A 14 8.98 -1.43 1.56
C VAL A 14 8.27 -0.08 1.65
N LEU A 15 7.31 0.06 2.56
CA LEU A 15 6.61 1.33 2.71
C LEU A 15 7.57 2.44 3.14
N GLU A 16 8.50 2.14 4.02
CA GLU A 16 9.51 3.11 4.44
C GLU A 16 10.38 3.53 3.25
N GLU A 17 10.79 2.56 2.43
CA GLU A 17 11.58 2.86 1.25
C GLU A 17 10.81 3.75 0.29
N LEU A 18 9.51 3.49 0.11
CA LEU A 18 8.68 4.28 -0.78
C LEU A 18 8.58 5.73 -0.32
N THR A 19 8.62 5.99 0.99
CA THR A 19 8.60 7.38 1.45
C THR A 19 9.84 8.14 1.02
N THR A 20 10.97 7.46 0.89
CA THR A 20 12.22 8.14 0.50
C THR A 20 12.26 8.48 -0.97
N ILE A 21 11.58 7.70 -1.81
CA ILE A 21 11.58 7.94 -3.25
C ILE A 21 10.37 8.74 -3.72
N THR A 22 9.34 8.86 -2.89
CA THR A 22 8.16 9.67 -3.23
C THR A 22 8.41 11.09 -2.77
N LYS A 23 8.68 12.00 -3.71
CA LYS A 23 9.09 13.35 -3.35
C LYS A 23 7.92 14.28 -3.07
N LYS A 24 6.83 14.14 -3.82
CA LYS A 24 5.65 14.99 -3.64
C LYS A 24 4.41 14.17 -3.41
N VAL A 25 3.96 13.44 -4.41
CA VAL A 25 2.79 12.57 -4.28
C VAL A 25 3.07 11.24 -4.94
N GLY A 26 2.42 10.20 -4.40
CA GLY A 26 2.45 8.89 -5.00
C GLY A 26 1.03 8.45 -5.32
N PHE A 27 0.87 7.67 -6.37
CA PHE A 27 -0.41 7.08 -6.76
C PHE A 27 -0.28 5.57 -6.67
N PHE A 28 -1.12 4.95 -5.83
CA PHE A 28 -1.04 3.52 -5.58
C PHE A 28 -2.40 2.87 -5.81
N THR A 29 -2.39 1.70 -6.43
CA THR A 29 -3.57 0.86 -6.54
C THR A 29 -3.32 -0.41 -5.75
N ILE A 30 -4.33 -0.88 -5.00
CA ILE A 30 -4.19 -2.05 -4.14
C ILE A 30 -5.41 -2.93 -4.33
N HIS A 31 -5.19 -4.23 -4.57
CA HIS A 31 -6.25 -5.23 -4.60
C HIS A 31 -6.41 -5.81 -3.20
N THR A 32 -7.65 -5.95 -2.76
CA THR A 32 -7.94 -6.43 -1.41
C THR A 32 -8.36 -7.89 -1.38
N GLY A 33 -8.66 -8.48 -2.53
CA GLY A 33 -9.08 -9.87 -2.62
C GLY A 33 -7.99 -10.76 -3.18
N PRO A 34 -8.32 -12.04 -3.47
CA PRO A 34 -7.33 -12.97 -4.00
C PRO A 34 -7.03 -12.71 -5.47
N ALA A 35 -5.81 -13.11 -5.87
CA ALA A 35 -5.42 -13.10 -7.26
C ALA A 35 -5.92 -14.35 -7.96
N LEU A 36 -5.90 -14.34 -9.31
CA LEU A 36 -6.21 -15.53 -10.09
C LEU A 36 -5.05 -16.52 -10.12
N LYS A 37 -3.84 -16.05 -9.86
CA LYS A 37 -2.63 -16.86 -9.92
C LYS A 37 -2.17 -17.30 -8.55
N PHE A 38 -1.49 -18.44 -8.51
CA PHE A 38 -0.88 -18.97 -7.30
C PHE A 38 0.62 -19.09 -7.49
N LEU A 39 1.35 -18.97 -6.37
CA LEU A 39 2.79 -19.14 -6.37
C LEU A 39 3.15 -20.62 -6.42
N SER A 40 4.42 -20.89 -6.74
CA SER A 40 4.88 -22.28 -6.84
C SER A 40 4.77 -23.04 -5.52
N ASP A 41 4.74 -22.34 -4.38
CA ASP A 41 4.60 -22.97 -3.07
C ASP A 41 3.13 -23.15 -2.66
N GLY A 42 2.18 -22.86 -3.54
CA GLY A 42 0.76 -23.07 -3.29
C GLY A 42 0.03 -21.87 -2.73
N ARG A 43 0.73 -20.80 -2.35
CA ARG A 43 0.07 -19.61 -1.82
C ARG A 43 -0.52 -18.78 -2.96
N ASN A 44 -1.59 -18.04 -2.65
CA ASN A 44 -2.14 -17.08 -3.61
C ASN A 44 -1.13 -15.98 -3.85
N ALA A 45 -1.05 -15.50 -5.12
CA ALA A 45 -0.10 -14.46 -5.48
C ALA A 45 -0.32 -13.16 -4.73
N HIS A 46 -1.56 -12.87 -4.30
CA HIS A 46 -1.81 -11.76 -3.39
C HIS A 46 -1.52 -12.25 -1.97
N LEU A 47 -0.30 -12.07 -1.53
CA LEU A 47 0.15 -12.54 -0.23
C LEU A 47 -0.51 -11.80 0.92
N ILE A 48 -0.97 -10.58 0.69
CA ILE A 48 -1.71 -9.79 1.67
C ILE A 48 -3.12 -9.60 1.14
N GLN A 49 -4.11 -10.20 1.82
CA GLN A 49 -5.51 -10.11 1.43
C GLN A 49 -6.28 -9.50 2.60
N GLU A 50 -6.11 -8.18 2.77
CA GLU A 50 -6.71 -7.45 3.87
C GLU A 50 -7.65 -6.37 3.35
N PRO A 51 -8.66 -5.97 4.13
CA PRO A 51 -9.60 -4.95 3.69
C PRO A 51 -8.96 -3.58 3.61
N CYS A 52 -9.66 -2.67 2.93
CA CYS A 52 -9.20 -1.30 2.75
C CYS A 52 -8.82 -0.64 4.08
N SER A 53 -9.60 -0.86 5.13
CA SER A 53 -9.32 -0.24 6.44
C SER A 53 -7.98 -0.71 7.03
N TRP A 54 -7.64 -1.98 6.83
CA TRP A 54 -6.34 -2.49 7.28
C TRP A 54 -5.21 -1.78 6.54
N TRP A 55 -5.35 -1.69 5.22
CA TRP A 55 -4.34 -1.03 4.40
C TRP A 55 -4.18 0.44 4.78
N LEU A 56 -5.30 1.13 5.04
CA LEU A 56 -5.23 2.54 5.42
C LEU A 56 -4.50 2.76 6.73
N ARG A 57 -4.73 1.89 7.72
CA ARG A 57 -4.01 2.00 8.98
C ARG A 57 -2.52 1.84 8.78
N LYS A 58 -2.13 0.87 7.93
CA LYS A 58 -0.72 0.61 7.66
C LYS A 58 -0.10 1.76 6.87
N ILE A 59 -0.78 2.22 5.82
CA ILE A 59 -0.29 3.29 4.96
C ILE A 59 -0.14 4.59 5.75
N CYS A 60 -1.07 4.88 6.64
CA CYS A 60 -1.05 6.13 7.39
C CYS A 60 0.08 6.21 8.41
N GLU A 61 0.78 5.11 8.65
CA GLU A 61 2.00 5.15 9.47
C GLU A 61 3.16 5.84 8.71
N TYR A 62 3.07 5.89 7.39
CA TYR A 62 4.17 6.38 6.55
C TYR A 62 3.77 7.53 5.64
N PHE A 63 2.50 7.66 5.35
CA PHE A 63 2.00 8.63 4.36
C PHE A 63 0.78 9.37 4.88
N GLU A 64 0.54 10.53 4.29
CA GLU A 64 -0.71 11.26 4.45
C GLU A 64 -1.58 10.94 3.25
N VAL A 65 -2.85 10.60 3.49
CA VAL A 65 -3.79 10.31 2.40
C VAL A 65 -4.35 11.62 1.86
N VAL A 66 -4.12 11.87 0.58
CA VAL A 66 -4.65 13.05 -0.09
C VAL A 66 -6.03 12.74 -0.66
N HIS A 67 -6.19 11.58 -1.27
CA HIS A 67 -7.46 11.16 -1.86
C HIS A 67 -7.51 9.66 -1.90
N LEU A 68 -8.72 9.10 -1.76
CA LEU A 68 -8.95 7.67 -1.81
C LEU A 68 -10.23 7.40 -2.57
N GLN A 69 -10.21 6.39 -3.44
CA GLN A 69 -11.38 5.97 -4.19
C GLN A 69 -11.46 4.45 -4.16
N LYS A 70 -12.55 3.92 -3.63
CA LYS A 70 -12.80 2.49 -3.66
C LYS A 70 -13.25 2.07 -5.03
N SER A 71 -12.86 0.87 -5.42
CA SER A 71 -13.27 0.28 -6.68
C SER A 71 -13.57 -1.19 -6.47
N SER A 72 -14.09 -1.85 -7.51
CA SER A 72 -14.37 -3.28 -7.43
C SER A 72 -13.07 -4.03 -7.19
N GLY A 73 -13.01 -4.80 -6.09
CA GLY A 73 -11.87 -5.63 -5.79
C GLY A 73 -10.68 -4.91 -5.16
N GLY A 74 -10.79 -3.61 -4.89
CA GLY A 74 -9.69 -2.89 -4.28
C GLY A 74 -9.94 -1.41 -4.15
N PHE A 75 -8.86 -0.63 -4.22
CA PHE A 75 -8.97 0.83 -4.13
C PHE A 75 -7.70 1.44 -4.71
N TRP A 76 -7.78 2.75 -5.01
CA TRP A 76 -6.57 3.50 -5.34
C TRP A 76 -6.51 4.72 -4.43
N VAL A 77 -5.31 5.22 -4.23
CA VAL A 77 -5.06 6.25 -3.24
C VAL A 77 -3.94 7.17 -3.74
N ILE A 78 -4.10 8.46 -3.44
CA ILE A 78 -3.05 9.44 -3.68
C ILE A 78 -2.47 9.82 -2.34
N LEU A 79 -1.16 9.72 -2.21
CA LEU A 79 -0.45 9.86 -0.94
C LEU A 79 0.66 10.90 -1.05
N GLU A 80 0.99 11.51 0.08
CA GLU A 80 2.21 12.30 0.20
C GLU A 80 2.96 11.83 1.45
N PRO A 81 4.29 11.93 1.46
CA PRO A 81 5.07 11.45 2.60
C PRO A 81 4.80 12.24 3.86
N LEU A 82 4.63 11.55 4.99
CA LEU A 82 4.43 12.21 6.27
C LEU A 82 5.61 13.06 6.68
N ILE A 83 6.81 12.62 6.34
CA ILE A 83 8.04 13.30 6.76
C ILE A 83 8.09 14.72 6.23
N CYS A 84 7.53 14.97 5.04
CA CYS A 84 7.44 16.32 4.49
C CYS A 84 6.64 17.23 5.40
N ARG A 85 5.53 16.71 5.93
CA ARG A 85 4.65 17.48 6.77
C ARG A 85 5.29 17.78 8.12
N THR A 86 5.95 16.79 8.71
CA THR A 86 6.56 16.98 10.02
C THR A 86 7.70 17.97 9.98
N GLN A 87 8.37 18.10 8.85
CA GLN A 87 9.46 19.04 8.71
C GLN A 87 8.99 20.48 8.58
N HIS A 88 7.75 20.67 8.19
CA HIS A 88 7.22 22.02 7.96
C HIS A 88 6.27 22.45 9.06
N CYS A 89 5.99 21.57 9.97
CA CYS A 89 5.13 21.91 11.11
C CYS A 89 5.92 22.30 12.35
#